data_2fbb80a52678c2f72500e3499fb1a8e4
#
_entry.id   2fbb80a52678c2f72500e3499fb1a8e4
#
_cell.length_a   1.000
_cell.length_b   1.000
_cell.length_c   1.000
_cell.angle_alpha   90.00
_cell.angle_beta   90.00
_cell.angle_gamma   90.00
#
_symmetry.space_group_name_H-M   'P 1'
#
loop_
_entity.id
_entity.type
_entity.pdbx_description
1 polymer ?
#
loop_
_entity_poly.entity_id
_entity_poly.type
_entity_poly.pdbx_seq_one_letter_code
_entity_poly.pdbx_strand_id
1 'polypeptide(L)'
;MRQYNPSLRTDQLAQYKTSVHGKKLAGGDQKVAICTDCHTVHDIRPASDPRSSVHPLNVADTCKRCHADAAYMKDYKIPHDQYAGYSASVHRKAMVEGGDLSAPTCTTCHGNHGAAPPGLATVENVCSTCHVFQAQLFDKSPHKKAFADAGMGGCITCHSNHRISHPTDAMVGSGAASVCTNCHSKGDAGFQTAENIAGKFRDLSEAVDSSKNLLERAAHSGMEVSDAELELDAAKDNLTKARVSLHSFSAKRVDEDIDAGMKTAQKTREAGLAALKQREYRRMGLLVSLATILATVGALAFYIRQMEN
;
A
#
# COMPACT_ATOMS: atom_id res chain seq x y z
N MET A 1 17.72 -38.49 -6.91
CA MET A 1 17.85 -37.01 -6.77
C MET A 1 18.04 -36.57 -5.31
N ARG A 2 17.14 -36.90 -4.39
CA ARG A 2 17.29 -36.51 -2.94
C ARG A 2 18.58 -37.00 -2.29
N GLN A 3 19.16 -38.09 -2.80
CA GLN A 3 20.43 -38.59 -2.31
C GLN A 3 21.60 -37.63 -2.56
N TYR A 4 21.52 -36.82 -3.62
CA TYR A 4 22.57 -35.86 -4.02
C TYR A 4 22.25 -34.41 -3.59
N ASN A 5 20.98 -34.09 -3.44
CA ASN A 5 20.51 -32.79 -2.95
C ASN A 5 19.22 -32.99 -2.15
N PRO A 6 19.33 -33.13 -0.83
CA PRO A 6 18.15 -33.34 0.04
C PRO A 6 17.13 -32.21 0.01
N SER A 7 17.52 -31.00 -0.33
CA SER A 7 16.64 -29.83 -0.42
C SER A 7 15.82 -29.79 -1.70
N LEU A 8 16.17 -30.62 -2.70
CA LEU A 8 15.45 -30.67 -3.96
C LEU A 8 14.07 -31.32 -3.77
N ARG A 9 13.02 -30.57 -4.04
CA ARG A 9 11.67 -31.15 -4.07
C ARG A 9 11.54 -32.16 -5.22
N THR A 10 10.82 -33.25 -4.99
CA THR A 10 10.61 -34.31 -5.98
C THR A 10 9.14 -34.65 -6.15
N ASP A 11 8.25 -33.79 -5.67
CA ASP A 11 6.82 -33.95 -5.66
C ASP A 11 6.09 -33.17 -6.75
N GLN A 12 6.82 -32.49 -7.64
CA GLN A 12 6.26 -31.63 -8.69
C GLN A 12 5.23 -32.35 -9.56
N LEU A 13 5.54 -33.58 -9.99
CA LEU A 13 4.62 -34.37 -10.80
C LEU A 13 3.36 -34.76 -10.00
N ALA A 14 3.52 -35.10 -8.72
CA ALA A 14 2.40 -35.42 -7.86
C ALA A 14 1.48 -34.19 -7.70
N GLN A 15 2.07 -33.01 -7.46
CA GLN A 15 1.32 -31.75 -7.39
C GLN A 15 0.66 -31.41 -8.72
N TYR A 16 1.37 -31.55 -9.86
CA TYR A 16 0.79 -31.29 -11.17
C TYR A 16 -0.48 -32.14 -11.41
N LYS A 17 -0.47 -33.42 -11.04
CA LYS A 17 -1.64 -34.30 -11.14
C LYS A 17 -2.83 -33.80 -10.31
N THR A 18 -2.63 -33.03 -9.25
CA THR A 18 -3.70 -32.42 -8.45
C THR A 18 -4.19 -31.10 -9.02
N SER A 19 -3.42 -30.47 -9.90
CA SER A 19 -3.77 -29.19 -10.54
C SER A 19 -4.98 -29.33 -11.48
N VAL A 20 -5.56 -28.19 -11.86
CA VAL A 20 -6.61 -28.17 -12.89
C VAL A 20 -6.04 -28.65 -14.23
N HIS A 21 -4.81 -28.23 -14.58
CA HIS A 21 -4.15 -28.68 -15.82
C HIS A 21 -3.95 -30.20 -15.84
N GLY A 22 -3.39 -30.76 -14.77
CA GLY A 22 -3.13 -32.19 -14.69
C GLY A 22 -4.39 -33.05 -14.69
N LYS A 23 -5.47 -32.59 -14.03
CA LYS A 23 -6.78 -33.28 -14.04
C LYS A 23 -7.41 -33.27 -15.43
N LYS A 24 -7.38 -32.14 -16.13
CA LYS A 24 -7.90 -32.03 -17.50
C LYS A 24 -7.10 -32.87 -18.49
N LEU A 25 -5.76 -32.87 -18.37
CA LEU A 25 -4.89 -33.71 -19.17
C LEU A 25 -5.23 -35.20 -18.97
N ALA A 26 -5.40 -35.64 -17.74
CA ALA A 26 -5.82 -37.02 -17.41
C ALA A 26 -7.21 -37.36 -17.97
N GLY A 27 -8.07 -36.35 -18.12
CA GLY A 27 -9.37 -36.45 -18.77
C GLY A 27 -9.34 -36.41 -20.32
N GLY A 28 -8.14 -36.39 -20.93
CA GLY A 28 -7.95 -36.42 -22.38
C GLY A 28 -7.87 -35.04 -23.07
N ASP A 29 -7.85 -33.95 -22.33
CA ASP A 29 -7.72 -32.62 -22.90
C ASP A 29 -6.24 -32.32 -23.24
N GLN A 30 -5.94 -32.32 -24.54
CA GLN A 30 -4.58 -32.12 -25.07
C GLN A 30 -4.19 -30.64 -25.18
N LYS A 31 -5.10 -29.71 -24.93
CA LYS A 31 -4.83 -28.26 -25.00
C LYS A 31 -4.30 -27.69 -23.69
N VAL A 32 -4.37 -28.41 -22.58
CA VAL A 32 -3.94 -27.91 -21.30
C VAL A 32 -2.41 -27.86 -21.17
N ALA A 33 -1.91 -26.92 -20.39
CA ALA A 33 -0.48 -26.75 -20.17
C ALA A 33 0.15 -27.99 -19.53
N ILE A 34 1.28 -28.42 -20.09
CA ILE A 34 2.15 -29.48 -19.56
C ILE A 34 3.48 -28.87 -19.06
N CYS A 35 4.39 -29.70 -18.59
CA CYS A 35 5.67 -29.23 -18.00
C CYS A 35 6.43 -28.25 -18.91
N THR A 36 6.51 -28.60 -20.21
CA THR A 36 7.30 -27.85 -21.20
C THR A 36 6.68 -26.50 -21.59
N ASP A 37 5.38 -26.32 -21.40
CA ASP A 37 4.72 -25.03 -21.67
C ASP A 37 5.13 -23.94 -20.67
N CYS A 38 5.50 -24.36 -19.45
CA CYS A 38 6.01 -23.46 -18.43
C CYS A 38 7.53 -23.40 -18.40
N HIS A 39 8.22 -24.56 -18.54
CA HIS A 39 9.67 -24.70 -18.33
C HIS A 39 10.50 -24.68 -19.59
N THR A 40 9.89 -24.59 -20.77
CA THR A 40 10.54 -24.80 -22.08
C THR A 40 11.03 -26.24 -22.29
N VAL A 41 11.72 -26.53 -23.40
CA VAL A 41 12.13 -27.90 -23.76
C VAL A 41 13.63 -28.06 -23.63
N HIS A 42 14.44 -27.23 -24.29
CA HIS A 42 15.90 -27.38 -24.39
C HIS A 42 16.66 -26.42 -23.49
N ASP A 43 16.06 -25.27 -23.13
CA ASP A 43 16.67 -24.22 -22.29
C ASP A 43 15.94 -24.12 -20.93
N ILE A 44 15.90 -25.24 -20.22
CA ILE A 44 15.29 -25.30 -18.88
C ILE A 44 16.22 -24.64 -17.88
N ARG A 45 15.78 -23.51 -17.30
CA ARG A 45 16.52 -22.71 -16.34
C ARG A 45 15.90 -22.77 -14.95
N PRO A 46 16.69 -22.63 -13.89
CA PRO A 46 16.15 -22.50 -12.53
C PRO A 46 15.30 -21.21 -12.42
N ALA A 47 14.33 -21.23 -11.55
CA ALA A 47 13.45 -20.06 -11.33
C ALA A 47 14.21 -18.79 -10.84
N SER A 48 15.43 -18.95 -10.33
CA SER A 48 16.30 -17.83 -9.94
C SER A 48 17.03 -17.17 -11.12
N ASP A 49 17.10 -17.80 -12.30
CA ASP A 49 17.69 -17.17 -13.49
C ASP A 49 16.67 -16.19 -14.11
N PRO A 50 17.01 -14.89 -14.26
CA PRO A 50 16.09 -13.90 -14.84
C PRO A 50 15.62 -14.24 -16.26
N ARG A 51 16.31 -15.11 -16.97
CA ARG A 51 15.94 -15.58 -18.33
C ARG A 51 14.97 -16.77 -18.30
N SER A 52 14.74 -17.36 -17.12
CA SER A 52 13.79 -18.46 -16.98
C SER A 52 12.36 -17.98 -17.23
N SER A 53 11.59 -18.76 -17.98
CA SER A 53 10.15 -18.53 -18.19
C SER A 53 9.34 -18.59 -16.89
N VAL A 54 9.88 -19.22 -15.86
CA VAL A 54 9.28 -19.34 -14.52
C VAL A 54 9.94 -18.44 -13.46
N HIS A 55 10.81 -17.51 -13.88
CA HIS A 55 11.30 -16.45 -13.00
C HIS A 55 10.14 -15.51 -12.60
N PRO A 56 10.11 -14.95 -11.38
CA PRO A 56 9.02 -14.09 -10.92
C PRO A 56 8.61 -12.99 -11.92
N LEU A 57 9.56 -12.33 -12.56
CA LEU A 57 9.29 -11.30 -13.58
C LEU A 57 8.59 -11.85 -14.83
N ASN A 58 8.79 -13.14 -15.17
CA ASN A 58 8.35 -13.74 -16.42
C ASN A 58 7.12 -14.65 -16.26
N VAL A 59 6.78 -15.07 -15.02
CA VAL A 59 5.66 -15.99 -14.75
C VAL A 59 4.35 -15.49 -15.37
N ALA A 60 4.03 -14.21 -15.21
CA ALA A 60 2.80 -13.65 -15.74
C ALA A 60 2.75 -13.72 -17.27
N ASP A 61 3.89 -13.49 -17.93
CA ASP A 61 4.03 -13.59 -19.39
C ASP A 61 3.94 -15.04 -19.89
N THR A 62 4.37 -15.98 -19.07
CA THR A 62 4.20 -17.42 -19.35
C THR A 62 2.74 -17.82 -19.28
N CYS A 63 2.01 -17.40 -18.25
CA CYS A 63 0.59 -17.72 -18.09
C CYS A 63 -0.29 -17.04 -19.16
N LYS A 64 0.01 -15.78 -19.54
CA LYS A 64 -0.79 -15.02 -20.50
C LYS A 64 -0.87 -15.66 -21.88
N ARG A 65 0.11 -16.47 -22.28
CA ARG A 65 0.14 -17.13 -23.60
C ARG A 65 -1.14 -17.88 -23.90
N CYS A 66 -1.77 -18.44 -22.87
CA CYS A 66 -3.07 -19.11 -22.98
C CYS A 66 -4.17 -18.30 -22.27
N HIS A 67 -3.91 -17.85 -21.02
CA HIS A 67 -4.96 -17.22 -20.19
C HIS A 67 -5.37 -15.79 -20.62
N ALA A 68 -4.63 -15.14 -21.52
CA ALA A 68 -5.05 -13.89 -22.14
C ALA A 68 -5.59 -14.07 -23.57
N ASP A 69 -5.61 -15.28 -24.10
CA ASP A 69 -6.13 -15.58 -25.43
C ASP A 69 -7.62 -15.95 -25.35
N ALA A 70 -8.47 -15.04 -25.85
CA ALA A 70 -9.92 -15.21 -25.82
C ALA A 70 -10.38 -16.44 -26.62
N ALA A 71 -9.75 -16.75 -27.76
CA ALA A 71 -10.09 -17.89 -28.59
C ALA A 71 -9.70 -19.21 -27.89
N TYR A 72 -8.53 -19.22 -27.26
CA TYR A 72 -8.04 -20.38 -26.52
C TYR A 72 -8.89 -20.67 -25.27
N MET A 73 -9.29 -19.62 -24.52
CA MET A 73 -10.06 -19.77 -23.28
C MET A 73 -11.56 -19.98 -23.48
N LYS A 74 -12.11 -19.76 -24.69
CA LYS A 74 -13.53 -19.84 -24.98
C LYS A 74 -14.16 -21.14 -24.51
N ASP A 75 -13.52 -22.27 -24.82
CA ASP A 75 -14.04 -23.60 -24.52
C ASP A 75 -14.02 -23.93 -23.02
N TYR A 76 -13.19 -23.23 -22.26
CA TYR A 76 -13.02 -23.40 -20.81
C TYR A 76 -13.95 -22.54 -19.98
N LYS A 77 -14.64 -21.57 -20.59
CA LYS A 77 -15.50 -20.59 -19.92
C LYS A 77 -14.75 -19.80 -18.82
N ILE A 78 -13.46 -19.55 -19.05
CA ILE A 78 -12.59 -18.77 -18.15
C ILE A 78 -12.45 -17.36 -18.75
N PRO A 79 -12.63 -16.28 -17.97
CA PRO A 79 -12.30 -14.94 -18.41
C PRO A 79 -10.85 -14.86 -18.90
N HIS A 80 -10.52 -13.94 -19.78
CA HIS A 80 -9.19 -13.80 -20.38
C HIS A 80 -8.54 -12.44 -20.07
N ASP A 81 -9.09 -11.73 -19.10
CA ASP A 81 -8.65 -10.39 -18.65
C ASP A 81 -7.76 -10.41 -17.41
N GLN A 82 -7.51 -11.59 -16.81
CA GLN A 82 -6.71 -11.73 -15.59
C GLN A 82 -5.31 -11.13 -15.72
N TYR A 83 -4.65 -11.38 -16.87
CA TYR A 83 -3.33 -10.80 -17.11
C TYR A 83 -3.38 -9.27 -17.18
N ALA A 84 -4.36 -8.71 -17.88
CA ALA A 84 -4.55 -7.26 -17.96
C ALA A 84 -4.85 -6.65 -16.59
N GLY A 85 -5.67 -7.34 -15.79
CA GLY A 85 -5.93 -6.95 -14.40
C GLY A 85 -4.68 -6.98 -13.55
N TYR A 86 -3.94 -8.08 -13.55
CA TYR A 86 -2.69 -8.22 -12.79
C TYR A 86 -1.62 -7.20 -13.22
N SER A 87 -1.47 -6.96 -14.52
CA SER A 87 -0.51 -6.00 -15.04
C SER A 87 -0.75 -4.56 -14.55
N ALA A 88 -2.00 -4.22 -14.28
CA ALA A 88 -2.39 -2.93 -13.71
C ALA A 88 -2.38 -2.90 -12.17
N SER A 89 -2.10 -4.03 -11.50
CA SER A 89 -2.17 -4.16 -10.04
C SER A 89 -0.96 -3.52 -9.34
N VAL A 90 -1.14 -3.19 -8.07
CA VAL A 90 -0.05 -2.73 -7.18
C VAL A 90 1.06 -3.77 -7.06
N HIS A 91 0.73 -5.05 -7.08
CA HIS A 91 1.70 -6.13 -6.95
C HIS A 91 2.64 -6.20 -8.16
N ARG A 92 2.08 -6.09 -9.38
CA ARG A 92 2.93 -6.05 -10.59
C ARG A 92 3.79 -4.79 -10.63
N LYS A 93 3.24 -3.65 -10.24
CA LYS A 93 4.01 -2.39 -10.16
C LYS A 93 5.13 -2.48 -9.14
N ALA A 94 4.88 -2.98 -7.93
CA ALA A 94 5.92 -3.19 -6.93
C ALA A 94 7.06 -4.06 -7.47
N MET A 95 6.75 -5.11 -8.20
CA MET A 95 7.74 -6.01 -8.79
C MET A 95 8.55 -5.35 -9.91
N VAL A 96 7.88 -4.67 -10.87
CA VAL A 96 8.54 -4.18 -12.09
C VAL A 96 9.15 -2.80 -11.90
N GLU A 97 8.41 -1.90 -11.24
CA GLU A 97 8.82 -0.51 -11.03
C GLU A 97 9.64 -0.37 -9.74
N GLY A 98 9.25 -1.10 -8.70
CA GLY A 98 9.91 -1.09 -7.39
C GLY A 98 11.05 -2.09 -7.23
N GLY A 99 11.22 -3.05 -8.17
CA GLY A 99 12.24 -4.08 -8.09
C GLY A 99 11.98 -5.15 -7.01
N ASP A 100 10.79 -5.20 -6.44
CA ASP A 100 10.43 -6.13 -5.36
C ASP A 100 10.06 -7.51 -5.93
N LEU A 101 11.03 -8.41 -6.00
CA LEU A 101 10.83 -9.79 -6.45
C LEU A 101 10.02 -10.65 -5.45
N SER A 102 9.73 -10.15 -4.25
CA SER A 102 8.85 -10.82 -3.28
C SER A 102 7.37 -10.53 -3.53
N ALA A 103 7.05 -9.53 -4.36
CA ALA A 103 5.69 -9.22 -4.74
C ALA A 103 5.03 -10.45 -5.43
N PRO A 104 3.74 -10.74 -5.13
CA PRO A 104 3.09 -11.95 -5.59
C PRO A 104 2.88 -11.96 -7.11
N THR A 105 3.05 -13.15 -7.68
CA THR A 105 2.76 -13.46 -9.10
C THR A 105 1.55 -14.38 -9.22
N CYS A 106 1.20 -14.79 -10.43
CA CYS A 106 0.12 -15.75 -10.67
C CYS A 106 0.28 -17.01 -9.81
N THR A 107 1.51 -17.56 -9.74
CA THR A 107 1.78 -18.79 -8.99
C THR A 107 1.78 -18.61 -7.49
N THR A 108 1.94 -17.41 -6.98
CA THR A 108 1.86 -17.12 -5.54
C THR A 108 0.42 -17.30 -5.03
N CYS A 109 -0.57 -16.88 -5.85
CA CYS A 109 -1.99 -16.98 -5.50
C CYS A 109 -2.60 -18.33 -5.93
N HIS A 110 -2.22 -18.84 -7.09
CA HIS A 110 -2.82 -20.04 -7.70
C HIS A 110 -2.03 -21.33 -7.46
N GLY A 111 -0.84 -21.23 -6.87
CA GLY A 111 0.11 -22.33 -6.82
C GLY A 111 0.88 -22.49 -8.13
N ASN A 112 1.99 -23.22 -8.08
CA ASN A 112 2.80 -23.52 -9.26
C ASN A 112 2.41 -24.87 -9.87
N HIS A 113 3.02 -25.97 -9.43
CA HIS A 113 2.74 -27.30 -9.97
C HIS A 113 1.31 -27.79 -9.65
N GLY A 114 0.76 -27.41 -8.49
CA GLY A 114 -0.63 -27.68 -8.09
C GLY A 114 -1.60 -26.56 -8.49
N ALA A 115 -1.35 -25.84 -9.58
CA ALA A 115 -2.12 -24.65 -9.93
C ALA A 115 -3.63 -24.93 -10.04
N ALA A 116 -4.38 -24.16 -9.26
CA ALA A 116 -5.84 -24.20 -9.20
C ALA A 116 -6.39 -22.80 -8.84
N PRO A 117 -7.63 -22.47 -9.25
CA PRO A 117 -8.26 -21.27 -8.75
C PRO A 117 -8.44 -21.39 -7.23
N PRO A 118 -8.08 -20.36 -6.43
CA PRO A 118 -8.43 -20.33 -5.03
C PRO A 118 -9.95 -20.34 -4.89
N GLY A 119 -10.48 -21.23 -4.04
CA GLY A 119 -11.91 -21.18 -3.68
C GLY A 119 -12.22 -19.92 -2.89
N LEU A 120 -13.47 -19.43 -2.91
CA LEU A 120 -13.87 -18.22 -2.17
C LEU A 120 -13.49 -18.30 -0.68
N ALA A 121 -13.66 -19.46 -0.06
CA ALA A 121 -13.29 -19.70 1.33
C ALA A 121 -11.77 -19.70 1.60
N THR A 122 -10.95 -19.80 0.57
CA THR A 122 -9.48 -19.87 0.68
C THR A 122 -8.77 -18.59 0.22
N VAL A 123 -9.47 -17.66 -0.41
CA VAL A 123 -8.90 -16.39 -0.91
C VAL A 123 -8.28 -15.59 0.23
N GLU A 124 -8.94 -15.54 1.39
CA GLU A 124 -8.41 -14.86 2.57
C GLU A 124 -7.08 -15.47 3.02
N ASN A 125 -6.96 -16.80 2.99
CA ASN A 125 -5.73 -17.49 3.35
C ASN A 125 -4.57 -17.14 2.38
N VAL A 126 -4.87 -16.93 1.10
CA VAL A 126 -3.87 -16.50 0.13
C VAL A 126 -3.36 -15.09 0.45
N CYS A 127 -4.27 -14.14 0.67
CA CYS A 127 -3.92 -12.75 1.00
C CYS A 127 -3.21 -12.66 2.36
N SER A 128 -3.68 -13.41 3.35
CA SER A 128 -3.18 -13.41 4.72
C SER A 128 -1.75 -13.95 4.86
N THR A 129 -1.20 -14.62 3.87
CA THR A 129 0.20 -15.06 3.89
C THR A 129 1.19 -13.89 3.95
N CYS A 130 0.81 -12.73 3.42
CA CYS A 130 1.58 -11.49 3.44
C CYS A 130 0.88 -10.40 4.25
N HIS A 131 -0.45 -10.24 4.10
CA HIS A 131 -1.26 -9.22 4.79
C HIS A 131 -1.84 -9.75 6.12
N VAL A 132 -0.95 -10.30 6.96
CA VAL A 132 -1.32 -11.03 8.20
C VAL A 132 -2.14 -10.15 9.14
N PHE A 133 -1.72 -8.90 9.34
CA PHE A 133 -2.35 -8.03 10.33
C PHE A 133 -3.75 -7.59 9.90
N GLN A 134 -3.92 -7.22 8.63
CA GLN A 134 -5.22 -6.88 8.06
C GLN A 134 -6.18 -8.07 8.13
N ALA A 135 -5.70 -9.28 7.83
CA ALA A 135 -6.49 -10.51 7.93
C ALA A 135 -6.94 -10.77 9.37
N GLN A 136 -6.06 -10.63 10.37
CA GLN A 136 -6.41 -10.79 11.78
C GLN A 136 -7.47 -9.78 12.26
N LEU A 137 -7.44 -8.56 11.74
CA LEU A 137 -8.47 -7.57 12.04
C LEU A 137 -9.80 -7.93 11.39
N PHE A 138 -9.77 -8.31 10.11
CA PHE A 138 -10.95 -8.74 9.37
C PHE A 138 -11.60 -9.98 9.99
N ASP A 139 -10.82 -10.97 10.41
CA ASP A 139 -11.33 -12.20 11.04
C ASP A 139 -12.15 -11.95 12.33
N LYS A 140 -11.85 -10.85 13.02
CA LYS A 140 -12.57 -10.42 14.24
C LYS A 140 -13.70 -9.43 13.95
N SER A 141 -13.88 -9.05 12.71
CA SER A 141 -14.86 -8.04 12.30
C SER A 141 -16.25 -8.64 12.08
N PRO A 142 -17.32 -7.82 12.15
CA PRO A 142 -18.66 -8.28 11.80
C PRO A 142 -18.79 -8.69 10.33
N HIS A 143 -17.96 -8.15 9.45
CA HIS A 143 -17.97 -8.47 8.02
C HIS A 143 -17.50 -9.89 7.73
N LYS A 144 -16.63 -10.47 8.57
CA LYS A 144 -16.18 -11.88 8.38
C LYS A 144 -17.34 -12.84 8.29
N LYS A 145 -18.24 -12.75 9.27
CA LYS A 145 -19.43 -13.63 9.30
C LYS A 145 -20.42 -13.25 8.22
N ALA A 146 -20.70 -11.97 8.01
CA ALA A 146 -21.65 -11.49 7.02
C ALA A 146 -21.26 -11.91 5.60
N PHE A 147 -19.97 -11.81 5.25
CA PHE A 147 -19.48 -12.22 3.92
C PHE A 147 -19.52 -13.73 3.75
N ALA A 148 -19.16 -14.49 4.79
CA ALA A 148 -19.25 -15.96 4.75
C ALA A 148 -20.71 -16.41 4.53
N ASP A 149 -21.66 -15.84 5.27
CA ASP A 149 -23.09 -16.15 5.15
C ASP A 149 -23.65 -15.77 3.75
N ALA A 150 -23.13 -14.71 3.15
CA ALA A 150 -23.52 -14.27 1.81
C ALA A 150 -22.73 -14.96 0.67
N GLY A 151 -21.81 -15.86 0.97
CA GLY A 151 -20.95 -16.53 -0.03
C GLY A 151 -20.00 -15.58 -0.76
N MET A 152 -19.61 -14.45 -0.13
CA MET A 152 -18.69 -13.47 -0.69
C MET A 152 -17.26 -13.73 -0.19
N GLY A 153 -16.28 -13.43 -1.03
CA GLY A 153 -14.87 -13.50 -0.65
C GLY A 153 -14.48 -12.28 0.18
N GLY A 154 -13.89 -12.48 1.37
CA GLY A 154 -13.60 -11.40 2.32
C GLY A 154 -12.81 -10.23 1.72
N CYS A 155 -11.52 -10.45 1.45
CA CYS A 155 -10.62 -9.38 0.97
C CYS A 155 -11.01 -8.86 -0.41
N ILE A 156 -11.36 -9.78 -1.34
CA ILE A 156 -11.62 -9.45 -2.74
C ILE A 156 -12.92 -8.67 -2.96
N THR A 157 -13.85 -8.71 -2.03
CA THR A 157 -15.10 -7.95 -2.12
C THR A 157 -14.83 -6.44 -2.12
N CYS A 158 -13.81 -5.99 -1.41
CA CYS A 158 -13.40 -4.58 -1.36
C CYS A 158 -12.20 -4.26 -2.27
N HIS A 159 -11.26 -5.19 -2.42
CA HIS A 159 -9.99 -4.94 -3.11
C HIS A 159 -9.90 -5.54 -4.52
N SER A 160 -10.95 -6.27 -4.97
CA SER A 160 -10.87 -7.05 -6.20
C SER A 160 -9.85 -8.21 -6.10
N ASN A 161 -9.59 -8.90 -7.21
CA ASN A 161 -8.68 -10.04 -7.25
C ASN A 161 -7.44 -9.78 -8.14
N HIS A 162 -7.56 -9.80 -9.46
CA HIS A 162 -6.42 -9.60 -10.35
C HIS A 162 -6.00 -8.12 -10.48
N ARG A 163 -6.98 -7.21 -10.59
CA ARG A 163 -6.75 -5.76 -10.64
C ARG A 163 -6.80 -5.15 -9.23
N ILE A 164 -5.85 -5.52 -8.39
CA ILE A 164 -5.74 -4.97 -7.04
C ILE A 164 -5.11 -3.58 -7.14
N SER A 165 -5.92 -2.54 -6.96
CA SER A 165 -5.47 -1.15 -7.01
C SER A 165 -4.86 -0.71 -5.67
N HIS A 166 -4.04 0.35 -5.70
CA HIS A 166 -3.56 0.99 -4.48
C HIS A 166 -4.78 1.51 -3.68
N PRO A 167 -4.93 1.12 -2.41
CA PRO A 167 -6.04 1.60 -1.60
C PRO A 167 -5.88 3.10 -1.32
N THR A 168 -6.99 3.83 -1.38
CA THR A 168 -7.07 5.26 -1.08
C THR A 168 -8.18 5.53 -0.09
N ASP A 169 -8.13 6.65 0.62
CA ASP A 169 -9.18 7.05 1.55
C ASP A 169 -10.55 7.23 0.86
N ALA A 170 -10.55 7.49 -0.46
CA ALA A 170 -11.76 7.58 -1.26
C ALA A 170 -12.56 6.27 -1.36
N MET A 171 -11.93 5.12 -1.04
CA MET A 171 -12.62 3.83 -0.94
C MET A 171 -13.53 3.73 0.31
N VAL A 172 -13.39 4.65 1.25
CA VAL A 172 -14.18 4.69 2.50
C VAL A 172 -15.19 5.81 2.44
N GLY A 173 -16.34 5.64 3.08
CA GLY A 173 -17.40 6.66 3.13
C GLY A 173 -18.49 6.44 2.09
N SER A 174 -19.01 7.53 1.50
CA SER A 174 -20.13 7.50 0.56
C SER A 174 -19.83 8.10 -0.82
N GLY A 175 -18.56 8.45 -1.08
CA GLY A 175 -18.12 8.97 -2.37
C GLY A 175 -18.23 7.96 -3.51
N ALA A 176 -18.10 8.42 -4.75
CA ALA A 176 -18.24 7.59 -5.96
C ALA A 176 -17.24 6.40 -6.03
N ALA A 177 -16.09 6.50 -5.37
CA ALA A 177 -15.09 5.44 -5.30
C ALA A 177 -15.25 4.53 -4.07
N SER A 178 -16.26 4.81 -3.21
CA SER A 178 -16.46 4.05 -1.98
C SER A 178 -16.93 2.63 -2.24
N VAL A 179 -16.28 1.67 -1.59
CA VAL A 179 -16.69 0.26 -1.61
C VAL A 179 -17.78 -0.04 -0.59
N CYS A 180 -17.98 0.84 0.40
CA CYS A 180 -18.99 0.68 1.46
C CYS A 180 -20.39 0.76 0.88
N THR A 181 -20.63 1.63 -0.09
CA THR A 181 -21.92 1.87 -0.72
C THR A 181 -22.41 0.75 -1.63
N ASN A 182 -21.58 -0.25 -1.89
CA ASN A 182 -22.02 -1.45 -2.59
C ASN A 182 -23.04 -2.27 -1.78
N CYS A 183 -23.02 -2.12 -0.46
CA CYS A 183 -23.89 -2.85 0.46
C CYS A 183 -24.64 -1.93 1.45
N HIS A 184 -24.02 -0.79 1.83
CA HIS A 184 -24.57 0.13 2.81
C HIS A 184 -25.26 1.31 2.14
N SER A 185 -26.48 1.63 2.60
CA SER A 185 -27.32 2.69 2.05
C SER A 185 -27.47 3.84 3.05
N LYS A 186 -27.79 5.02 2.54
CA LYS A 186 -28.04 6.21 3.37
C LYS A 186 -29.11 5.92 4.42
N GLY A 187 -28.75 6.14 5.69
CA GLY A 187 -29.61 5.91 6.84
C GLY A 187 -29.30 4.67 7.66
N ASP A 188 -28.52 3.71 7.13
CA ASP A 188 -28.05 2.58 7.94
C ASP A 188 -26.80 2.93 8.76
N ALA A 189 -26.55 2.16 9.83
CA ALA A 189 -25.44 2.38 10.75
C ALA A 189 -24.07 2.18 10.09
N GLY A 190 -23.96 1.26 9.13
CA GLY A 190 -22.73 0.99 8.40
C GLY A 190 -22.35 2.17 7.51
N PHE A 191 -23.32 2.73 6.79
CA PHE A 191 -23.14 3.94 5.99
C PHE A 191 -22.66 5.12 6.85
N GLN A 192 -23.35 5.38 7.98
CA GLN A 192 -22.98 6.48 8.89
C GLN A 192 -21.57 6.29 9.47
N THR A 193 -21.22 5.05 9.84
CA THR A 193 -19.89 4.70 10.34
C THR A 193 -18.81 4.92 9.28
N ALA A 194 -19.07 4.51 8.04
CA ALA A 194 -18.14 4.71 6.93
C ALA A 194 -17.90 6.20 6.64
N GLU A 195 -18.96 7.03 6.64
CA GLU A 195 -18.84 8.49 6.48
C GLU A 195 -18.03 9.14 7.61
N ASN A 196 -18.30 8.74 8.84
CA ASN A 196 -17.57 9.24 10.01
C ASN A 196 -16.08 8.92 9.90
N ILE A 197 -15.72 7.66 9.59
CA ILE A 197 -14.32 7.25 9.42
C ILE A 197 -13.65 8.00 8.27
N ALA A 198 -14.32 8.15 7.12
CA ALA A 198 -13.81 8.92 5.99
C ALA A 198 -13.56 10.39 6.35
N GLY A 199 -14.45 11.00 7.11
CA GLY A 199 -14.27 12.35 7.66
C GLY A 199 -13.01 12.46 8.51
N LYS A 200 -12.83 11.53 9.45
CA LYS A 200 -11.65 11.50 10.34
C LYS A 200 -10.33 11.28 9.60
N PHE A 201 -10.31 10.42 8.58
CA PHE A 201 -9.12 10.25 7.73
C PHE A 201 -8.75 11.55 7.03
N ARG A 202 -9.73 12.24 6.47
CA ARG A 202 -9.52 13.55 5.84
C ARG A 202 -9.00 14.58 6.84
N ASP A 203 -9.65 14.71 7.99
CA ASP A 203 -9.27 15.68 9.02
C ASP A 203 -7.82 15.47 9.51
N LEU A 204 -7.42 14.22 9.76
CA LEU A 204 -6.03 13.92 10.14
C LEU A 204 -5.06 14.16 8.99
N SER A 205 -5.41 13.79 7.76
CA SER A 205 -4.56 14.05 6.60
C SER A 205 -4.33 15.55 6.41
N GLU A 206 -5.38 16.36 6.49
CA GLU A 206 -5.32 17.83 6.40
C GLU A 206 -4.49 18.43 7.54
N ALA A 207 -4.63 17.93 8.77
CA ALA A 207 -3.83 18.35 9.92
C ALA A 207 -2.34 18.05 9.73
N VAL A 208 -2.00 16.87 9.21
CA VAL A 208 -0.62 16.47 8.88
C VAL A 208 -0.05 17.38 7.80
N ASP A 209 -0.78 17.58 6.70
CA ASP A 209 -0.32 18.41 5.58
C ASP A 209 -0.16 19.88 5.99
N SER A 210 -1.09 20.40 6.79
CA SER A 210 -0.99 21.76 7.34
C SER A 210 0.23 21.93 8.23
N SER A 211 0.51 20.95 9.11
CA SER A 211 1.68 20.96 9.98
C SER A 211 2.96 20.87 9.18
N LYS A 212 3.02 19.99 8.18
CA LYS A 212 4.16 19.83 7.27
C LYS A 212 4.51 21.16 6.57
N ASN A 213 3.51 21.77 5.93
CA ASN A 213 3.70 23.05 5.21
C ASN A 213 4.20 24.15 6.14
N LEU A 214 3.75 24.15 7.41
CA LEU A 214 4.18 25.13 8.40
C LEU A 214 5.62 24.92 8.84
N LEU A 215 6.03 23.67 9.10
CA LEU A 215 7.40 23.31 9.46
C LEU A 215 8.37 23.60 8.31
N GLU A 216 8.04 23.24 7.08
CA GLU A 216 8.82 23.57 5.89
C GLU A 216 9.06 25.09 5.74
N ARG A 217 8.02 25.91 5.97
CA ARG A 217 8.15 27.37 5.97
C ARG A 217 9.07 27.87 7.07
N ALA A 218 9.02 27.26 8.27
CA ALA A 218 9.90 27.60 9.37
C ALA A 218 11.36 27.23 9.05
N ALA A 219 11.59 26.01 8.55
CA ALA A 219 12.91 25.52 8.13
C ALA A 219 13.52 26.40 7.04
N HIS A 220 12.77 26.71 5.96
CA HIS A 220 13.22 27.63 4.89
C HIS A 220 13.50 29.06 5.40
N SER A 221 12.99 29.41 6.55
CA SER A 221 13.27 30.71 7.20
C SER A 221 14.49 30.66 8.14
N GLY A 222 15.24 29.55 8.14
CA GLY A 222 16.43 29.34 8.97
C GLY A 222 16.12 29.03 10.45
N MET A 223 14.91 28.53 10.72
CA MET A 223 14.52 28.08 12.05
C MET A 223 14.76 26.57 12.19
N GLU A 224 15.24 26.17 13.37
CA GLU A 224 15.42 24.77 13.70
C GLU A 224 14.07 24.12 14.06
N VAL A 225 13.66 23.07 13.32
CA VAL A 225 12.39 22.37 13.50
C VAL A 225 12.51 20.85 13.31
N SER A 226 13.73 20.32 13.24
CA SER A 226 13.98 18.89 12.95
C SER A 226 13.28 17.94 13.92
N ASP A 227 13.23 18.27 15.20
CA ASP A 227 12.52 17.47 16.20
C ASP A 227 11.00 17.42 15.91
N ALA A 228 10.43 18.55 15.48
CA ALA A 228 9.01 18.61 15.15
C ALA A 228 8.69 17.89 13.83
N GLU A 229 9.61 17.89 12.86
CA GLU A 229 9.49 17.11 11.61
C GLU A 229 9.52 15.61 11.92
N LEU A 230 10.41 15.17 12.80
CA LEU A 230 10.46 13.76 13.24
C LEU A 230 9.18 13.36 14.00
N GLU A 231 8.65 14.25 14.86
CA GLU A 231 7.37 14.00 15.54
C GLU A 231 6.20 13.94 14.53
N LEU A 232 6.23 14.72 13.44
CA LEU A 232 5.20 14.70 12.41
C LEU A 232 5.12 13.34 11.70
N ASP A 233 6.24 12.64 11.55
CA ASP A 233 6.24 11.30 10.98
C ASP A 233 5.45 10.31 11.85
N ALA A 234 5.44 10.47 13.18
CA ALA A 234 4.57 9.68 14.04
C ALA A 234 3.08 9.96 13.82
N ALA A 235 2.68 11.17 13.41
CA ALA A 235 1.30 11.45 13.03
C ALA A 235 0.91 10.76 11.71
N LYS A 236 1.81 10.72 10.73
CA LYS A 236 1.63 9.96 9.47
C LYS A 236 1.53 8.46 9.74
N ASP A 237 2.36 7.94 10.64
CA ASP A 237 2.29 6.54 11.07
C ASP A 237 0.94 6.21 11.72
N ASN A 238 0.40 7.11 12.53
CA ASN A 238 -0.93 6.94 13.12
C ASN A 238 -2.04 6.96 12.08
N LEU A 239 -1.95 7.80 11.04
CA LEU A 239 -2.88 7.76 9.91
C LEU A 239 -2.79 6.42 9.17
N THR A 240 -1.58 5.92 8.95
CA THR A 240 -1.36 4.60 8.35
C THR A 240 -1.94 3.47 9.22
N LYS A 241 -1.74 3.53 10.54
CA LYS A 241 -2.34 2.58 11.49
C LYS A 241 -3.87 2.64 11.47
N ALA A 242 -4.47 3.83 11.44
CA ALA A 242 -5.91 4.02 11.36
C ALA A 242 -6.50 3.39 10.08
N ARG A 243 -5.82 3.54 8.92
CA ARG A 243 -6.19 2.88 7.66
C ARG A 243 -6.12 1.36 7.76
N VAL A 244 -5.14 0.84 8.49
CA VAL A 244 -5.04 -0.61 8.76
C VAL A 244 -6.13 -1.05 9.74
N SER A 245 -6.36 -0.29 10.81
CA SER A 245 -7.39 -0.56 11.84
C SER A 245 -8.81 -0.56 11.28
N LEU A 246 -9.04 0.09 10.11
CA LEU A 246 -10.30 0.03 9.37
C LEU A 246 -10.77 -1.41 9.10
N HIS A 247 -9.84 -2.35 8.88
CA HIS A 247 -10.19 -3.75 8.63
C HIS A 247 -10.87 -4.46 9.82
N SER A 248 -10.86 -3.86 10.99
CA SER A 248 -11.68 -4.30 12.13
C SER A 248 -13.15 -3.87 12.02
N PHE A 249 -13.47 -2.90 11.17
CA PHE A 249 -14.77 -2.23 11.05
C PHE A 249 -15.30 -1.71 12.39
N SER A 250 -14.39 -1.38 13.31
CA SER A 250 -14.68 -0.80 14.62
C SER A 250 -14.29 0.68 14.62
N ALA A 251 -15.29 1.57 14.67
CA ALA A 251 -15.05 3.00 14.77
C ALA A 251 -14.15 3.35 15.96
N LYS A 252 -14.41 2.73 17.13
CA LYS A 252 -13.61 2.94 18.34
C LYS A 252 -12.12 2.68 18.10
N ARG A 253 -11.78 1.57 17.42
CA ARG A 253 -10.38 1.22 17.17
C ARG A 253 -9.71 2.19 16.19
N VAL A 254 -10.44 2.63 15.17
CA VAL A 254 -9.95 3.65 14.23
C VAL A 254 -9.74 4.97 14.97
N ASP A 255 -10.66 5.35 15.85
CA ASP A 255 -10.61 6.59 16.63
C ASP A 255 -9.36 6.66 17.52
N GLU A 256 -8.96 5.55 18.15
CA GLU A 256 -7.76 5.50 18.98
C GLU A 256 -6.50 5.91 18.21
N ASP A 257 -6.34 5.45 16.97
CA ASP A 257 -5.21 5.82 16.10
C ASP A 257 -5.34 7.25 15.56
N ILE A 258 -6.56 7.67 15.20
CA ILE A 258 -6.84 9.03 14.71
C ILE A 258 -6.56 10.07 15.80
N ASP A 259 -7.07 9.86 17.01
CA ASP A 259 -6.90 10.81 18.13
C ASP A 259 -5.41 10.96 18.49
N ALA A 260 -4.66 9.86 18.50
CA ALA A 260 -3.22 9.91 18.70
C ALA A 260 -2.50 10.72 17.60
N GLY A 261 -2.87 10.51 16.34
CA GLY A 261 -2.35 11.26 15.19
C GLY A 261 -2.68 12.74 15.25
N MET A 262 -3.93 13.08 15.54
CA MET A 262 -4.40 14.48 15.68
C MET A 262 -3.66 15.22 16.78
N LYS A 263 -3.48 14.60 17.94
CA LYS A 263 -2.71 15.18 19.04
C LYS A 263 -1.27 15.49 18.65
N THR A 264 -0.63 14.57 17.93
CA THR A 264 0.73 14.73 17.44
C THR A 264 0.81 15.84 16.36
N ALA A 265 -0.10 15.83 15.38
CA ALA A 265 -0.17 16.84 14.33
C ALA A 265 -0.41 18.24 14.92
N GLN A 266 -1.25 18.37 15.94
CA GLN A 266 -1.47 19.65 16.62
C GLN A 266 -0.20 20.12 17.35
N LYS A 267 0.48 19.24 18.09
CA LYS A 267 1.75 19.58 18.78
C LYS A 267 2.81 20.08 17.78
N THR A 268 2.98 19.39 16.65
CA THR A 268 3.94 19.78 15.62
C THR A 268 3.56 21.11 14.95
N ARG A 269 2.26 21.35 14.74
CA ARG A 269 1.76 22.64 14.26
C ARG A 269 2.10 23.78 15.22
N GLU A 270 1.92 23.59 16.52
CA GLU A 270 2.26 24.58 17.54
C GLU A 270 3.76 24.87 17.56
N ALA A 271 4.60 23.86 17.43
CA ALA A 271 6.05 24.02 17.31
C ALA A 271 6.43 24.84 16.07
N GLY A 272 5.83 24.60 14.92
CA GLY A 272 6.04 25.37 13.70
C GLY A 272 5.64 26.84 13.86
N LEU A 273 4.50 27.11 14.49
CA LEU A 273 4.05 28.47 14.81
C LEU A 273 5.02 29.18 15.77
N ALA A 274 5.49 28.49 16.80
CA ALA A 274 6.46 29.02 17.74
C ALA A 274 7.78 29.36 17.05
N ALA A 275 8.26 28.51 16.15
CA ALA A 275 9.47 28.76 15.37
C ALA A 275 9.34 30.01 14.50
N LEU A 276 8.23 30.17 13.78
CA LEU A 276 7.98 31.37 12.97
C LEU A 276 7.86 32.63 13.83
N LYS A 277 7.24 32.55 15.00
CA LYS A 277 7.20 33.66 15.95
C LYS A 277 8.60 34.02 16.46
N GLN A 278 9.42 33.03 16.77
CA GLN A 278 10.80 33.24 17.17
C GLN A 278 11.64 33.93 16.07
N ARG A 279 11.41 33.59 14.80
CA ARG A 279 12.03 34.29 13.66
C ARG A 279 11.73 35.77 13.68
N GLU A 280 10.49 36.18 13.92
CA GLU A 280 10.12 37.59 13.99
C GLU A 280 10.87 38.31 15.13
N TYR A 281 10.96 37.69 16.30
CA TYR A 281 11.76 38.25 17.39
C TYR A 281 13.24 38.42 17.03
N ARG A 282 13.84 37.41 16.35
CA ARG A 282 15.25 37.52 15.90
C ARG A 282 15.42 38.65 14.88
N ARG A 283 14.49 38.84 13.96
CA ARG A 283 14.53 39.93 12.97
C ARG A 283 14.43 41.29 13.64
N MET A 284 13.54 41.47 14.59
CA MET A 284 13.40 42.71 15.35
C MET A 284 14.69 42.99 16.14
N GLY A 285 15.24 41.98 16.83
CA GLY A 285 16.51 42.11 17.54
C GLY A 285 17.66 42.52 16.62
N LEU A 286 17.74 41.94 15.43
CA LEU A 286 18.74 42.30 14.42
C LEU A 286 18.59 43.77 13.95
N LEU A 287 17.36 44.22 13.70
CA LEU A 287 17.09 45.62 13.31
C LEU A 287 17.52 46.60 14.40
N VAL A 288 17.22 46.33 15.67
CA VAL A 288 17.65 47.13 16.80
C VAL A 288 19.18 47.17 16.91
N SER A 289 19.82 46.00 16.84
CA SER A 289 21.29 45.90 16.88
C SER A 289 21.93 46.64 15.72
N LEU A 290 21.42 46.55 14.52
CA LEU A 290 21.93 47.27 13.35
C LEU A 290 21.79 48.80 13.50
N ALA A 291 20.64 49.26 14.00
CA ALA A 291 20.41 50.68 14.27
C ALA A 291 21.41 51.24 15.33
N THR A 292 21.64 50.49 16.40
CA THR A 292 22.63 50.91 17.42
C THR A 292 24.05 50.93 16.88
N ILE A 293 24.46 49.94 16.08
CA ILE A 293 25.77 49.91 15.43
C ILE A 293 25.94 51.14 14.49
N LEU A 294 24.95 51.40 13.64
CA LEU A 294 25.01 52.56 12.72
C LEU A 294 25.07 53.88 13.46
N ALA A 295 24.30 54.03 14.55
CA ALA A 295 24.36 55.24 15.37
C ALA A 295 25.74 55.42 16.02
N THR A 296 26.35 54.34 16.55
CA THR A 296 27.68 54.36 17.14
C THR A 296 28.76 54.71 16.11
N VAL A 297 28.72 54.09 14.94
CA VAL A 297 29.64 54.38 13.82
C VAL A 297 29.51 55.84 13.38
N GLY A 298 28.27 56.35 13.24
CA GLY A 298 28.02 57.74 12.90
C GLY A 298 28.58 58.73 13.95
N ALA A 299 28.37 58.44 15.24
CA ALA A 299 28.91 59.27 16.32
C ALA A 299 30.46 59.27 16.35
N LEU A 300 31.09 58.11 16.16
CA LEU A 300 32.53 57.99 16.06
C LEU A 300 33.10 58.73 14.86
N ALA A 301 32.49 58.59 13.70
CA ALA A 301 32.90 59.32 12.50
C ALA A 301 32.77 60.83 12.67
N PHE A 302 31.70 61.30 13.30
CA PHE A 302 31.54 62.71 13.64
C PHE A 302 32.59 63.17 14.59
N TYR A 303 32.90 62.45 15.66
CA TYR A 303 33.94 62.79 16.66
C TYR A 303 35.34 62.86 16.02
N ILE A 304 35.71 61.87 15.16
CA ILE A 304 37.00 61.88 14.46
C ILE A 304 37.13 63.15 13.57
N ARG A 305 36.06 63.48 12.85
CA ARG A 305 36.05 64.66 11.96
C ARG A 305 36.18 65.97 12.73
N GLN A 306 35.70 66.05 14.00
CA GLN A 306 35.90 67.19 14.88
C GLN A 306 37.34 67.29 15.39
N MET A 307 38.05 66.18 15.53
CA MET A 307 39.45 66.18 15.96
C MET A 307 40.44 66.49 14.85
N GLU A 308 40.07 66.35 13.60
CA GLU A 308 40.89 66.67 12.42
C GLU A 308 40.74 68.13 11.95
N ASN A 309 39.74 68.87 12.46
CA ASN A 309 39.56 70.32 12.28
C ASN A 309 40.03 71.10 13.46
#